data_2d71bddeebabff08378b9c822e31f3ea
#
_entry.id   2d71bddeebabff08378b9c822e31f3ea
#
_cell.length_a   1.000
_cell.length_b   1.000
_cell.length_c   1.000
_cell.angle_alpha   90.00
_cell.angle_beta   90.00
_cell.angle_gamma   90.00
#
_symmetry.space_group_name_H-M   'P 1'
#
loop_
_entity.id
_entity.type
_entity.pdbx_description
1 polymer ?
#
loop_
_entity_poly.entity_id
_entity_poly.type
_entity_poly.pdbx_seq_one_letter_code
_entity_poly.pdbx_strand_id
1 'polypeptide(L)'
;MEHERGSIRTERNGRKHVDYANTSPAGGIGPLSVSLAPLGLISYLAFATPALAVEPSTTSDVARQSLDDAWWTGPIVAAGAGTMPQGHVLVEPYVYDVIRQDRFDTNGDRHAVPRSDGFGSLTYILYGVTDRFTAGLIPTFGYTDASEGSDSSGVQTGDLTLQGQYRLSKFREGSHVPTVSLVLQETLPTGKYDELGAHPNDGFGSGAYTTTIALYSQYYFWMPNGRILRTRFNVSQAFSNTVDVEGVSVYGTGDGFRGEARPGDVFTANSSWEYSITRNWVFALDFVYQHDASTSVTGSDATNGISEPVNVDSGSAWRFGVAPAVEYNFNSRIGVLAGARWFAAGKNTSATVTPVMAVNIVF
;
A
#
# COMPACT_ATOMS: atom_id res chain seq x y z
N MET A 1 -18.17 -29.15 44.23
CA MET A 1 -18.09 -30.56 43.74
C MET A 1 -18.90 -30.62 42.47
N GLU A 2 -18.23 -30.57 41.34
CA GLU A 2 -18.52 -31.39 40.16
C GLU A 2 -17.53 -30.94 39.06
N HIS A 3 -16.71 -31.90 38.66
CA HIS A 3 -15.76 -31.79 37.60
C HIS A 3 -16.46 -31.93 36.25
N GLU A 4 -16.42 -30.95 35.37
CA GLU A 4 -16.64 -31.17 33.94
C GLU A 4 -15.31 -31.40 33.24
N ARG A 5 -15.14 -32.62 32.74
CA ARG A 5 -14.03 -33.05 31.91
C ARG A 5 -14.34 -32.67 30.46
N GLY A 6 -13.63 -31.71 29.91
CA GLY A 6 -13.61 -31.45 28.47
C GLY A 6 -13.02 -32.62 27.70
N SER A 7 -13.76 -33.17 26.77
CA SER A 7 -13.39 -34.27 25.88
C SER A 7 -12.44 -33.77 24.78
N ILE A 8 -11.20 -34.24 24.77
CA ILE A 8 -10.27 -34.07 23.67
C ILE A 8 -10.64 -35.08 22.57
N ARG A 9 -11.14 -34.62 21.45
CA ARG A 9 -11.34 -35.41 20.23
C ARG A 9 -10.09 -35.35 19.39
N THR A 10 -9.32 -36.44 19.39
CA THR A 10 -8.15 -36.63 18.53
C THR A 10 -8.63 -37.07 17.13
N GLU A 11 -8.55 -36.21 16.14
CA GLU A 11 -8.64 -36.61 14.73
C GLU A 11 -7.27 -37.11 14.24
N ARG A 12 -7.29 -38.26 13.57
CA ARG A 12 -6.14 -38.90 12.96
C ARG A 12 -5.72 -38.12 11.70
N ASN A 13 -4.96 -37.09 11.83
CA ASN A 13 -3.96 -36.63 10.85
C ASN A 13 -3.15 -35.53 11.55
N GLY A 14 -1.89 -35.80 11.83
CA GLY A 14 -1.01 -34.98 12.70
C GLY A 14 -0.61 -33.63 12.11
N ARG A 15 -1.58 -32.76 11.84
CA ARG A 15 -1.37 -31.32 11.62
C ARG A 15 -2.12 -30.58 12.71
N LYS A 16 -1.40 -30.11 13.72
CA LYS A 16 -1.94 -29.09 14.63
C LYS A 16 -2.05 -27.81 13.84
N HIS A 17 -3.26 -27.32 13.57
CA HIS A 17 -3.49 -25.95 13.19
C HIS A 17 -3.23 -25.08 14.42
N VAL A 18 -2.13 -24.38 14.46
CA VAL A 18 -1.92 -23.29 15.41
C VAL A 18 -2.39 -22.04 14.70
N ASP A 19 -3.47 -21.42 15.18
CA ASP A 19 -3.92 -20.12 14.70
C ASP A 19 -2.90 -19.05 15.15
N TYR A 20 -1.88 -18.85 14.34
CA TYR A 20 -1.02 -17.69 14.49
C TYR A 20 -1.82 -16.46 14.11
N ALA A 21 -2.02 -15.56 15.06
CA ALA A 21 -2.49 -14.22 14.78
C ALA A 21 -1.51 -13.60 13.76
N ASN A 22 -1.99 -13.39 12.54
CA ASN A 22 -1.21 -12.79 11.47
C ASN A 22 -1.01 -11.29 11.82
N THR A 23 -0.03 -11.03 12.70
CA THR A 23 0.45 -9.68 12.99
C THR A 23 1.40 -9.29 11.87
N SER A 24 0.84 -9.02 10.68
CA SER A 24 1.58 -8.22 9.72
C SER A 24 1.95 -6.91 10.42
N PRO A 25 3.22 -6.47 10.36
CA PRO A 25 3.62 -5.19 10.92
C PRO A 25 2.68 -4.12 10.41
N ALA A 26 2.37 -3.15 11.27
CA ALA A 26 1.46 -2.05 10.97
C ALA A 26 1.74 -1.54 9.55
N GLY A 27 0.74 -1.75 8.66
CA GLY A 27 0.95 -1.64 7.23
C GLY A 27 1.42 -0.26 6.84
N GLY A 28 2.71 -0.14 6.63
CA GLY A 28 3.25 1.02 5.95
C GLY A 28 2.53 1.20 4.62
N ILE A 29 2.26 2.43 4.23
CA ILE A 29 1.87 2.77 2.87
C ILE A 29 3.14 2.62 2.04
N GLY A 30 3.62 1.40 1.88
CA GLY A 30 4.78 1.06 1.06
C GLY A 30 4.35 0.61 -0.33
N PRO A 31 5.20 0.73 -1.33
CA PRO A 31 4.98 0.12 -2.64
C PRO A 31 4.92 -1.40 -2.48
N LEU A 32 3.96 -2.00 -3.11
CA LEU A 32 3.49 -3.36 -2.91
C LEU A 32 3.64 -4.18 -4.19
N SER A 33 3.84 -5.43 -4.08
CA SER A 33 4.31 -6.34 -5.13
C SER A 33 3.32 -7.42 -5.61
N VAL A 34 3.55 -8.02 -6.78
CA VAL A 34 2.58 -8.74 -7.66
C VAL A 34 2.97 -10.13 -8.13
N SER A 35 1.98 -11.04 -8.23
CA SER A 35 1.99 -12.22 -9.11
C SER A 35 0.85 -12.12 -10.15
N LEU A 36 1.15 -12.30 -11.44
CA LEU A 36 0.23 -12.18 -12.55
C LEU A 36 -0.62 -13.44 -12.72
N ALA A 37 -1.95 -13.30 -12.65
CA ALA A 37 -2.88 -14.24 -13.26
C ALA A 37 -3.63 -13.53 -14.41
N PRO A 38 -4.02 -14.23 -15.50
CA PRO A 38 -4.50 -13.58 -16.73
C PRO A 38 -5.86 -12.91 -16.54
N LEU A 39 -5.96 -11.66 -16.96
CA LEU A 39 -7.20 -10.89 -17.02
C LEU A 39 -8.16 -11.50 -18.05
N GLY A 40 -9.30 -11.98 -17.57
CA GLY A 40 -10.45 -12.29 -18.39
C GLY A 40 -11.09 -11.01 -18.97
N LEU A 41 -11.57 -11.13 -20.20
CA LEU A 41 -12.21 -10.09 -21.01
C LEU A 41 -13.26 -9.28 -20.24
N ILE A 42 -13.09 -7.97 -20.22
CA ILE A 42 -14.16 -7.02 -19.86
C ILE A 42 -15.03 -6.84 -21.09
N SER A 43 -16.26 -7.39 -21.05
CA SER A 43 -17.28 -7.19 -22.07
C SER A 43 -17.79 -5.74 -22.04
N TYR A 44 -17.69 -5.05 -23.17
CA TYR A 44 -18.33 -3.75 -23.39
C TYR A 44 -19.85 -3.90 -23.37
N LEU A 45 -20.52 -3.38 -22.35
CA LEU A 45 -21.96 -3.15 -22.39
C LEU A 45 -22.22 -1.84 -23.15
N ALA A 46 -22.64 -1.96 -24.40
CA ALA A 46 -23.14 -0.83 -25.19
C ALA A 46 -24.57 -0.52 -24.72
N PHE A 47 -24.74 0.58 -24.01
CA PHE A 47 -26.08 1.17 -23.79
C PHE A 47 -26.49 1.93 -25.05
N ALA A 48 -27.47 1.40 -25.78
CA ALA A 48 -28.15 2.15 -26.83
C ALA A 48 -29.07 3.19 -26.18
N THR A 49 -28.71 4.47 -26.24
CA THR A 49 -29.59 5.58 -25.90
C THR A 49 -30.46 5.95 -27.09
N PRO A 50 -31.80 6.21 -26.92
CA PRO A 50 -32.63 6.75 -27.99
C PRO A 50 -32.17 8.18 -28.32
N ALA A 51 -31.91 8.43 -29.58
CA ALA A 51 -31.58 9.75 -30.08
C ALA A 51 -32.85 10.68 -29.97
N LEU A 52 -32.87 11.48 -28.93
CA LEU A 52 -33.73 12.69 -28.93
C LEU A 52 -33.00 13.75 -29.76
N ALA A 53 -33.62 14.19 -30.84
CA ALA A 53 -33.13 15.32 -31.62
C ALA A 53 -33.18 16.59 -30.72
N VAL A 54 -31.99 16.97 -30.23
CA VAL A 54 -31.78 18.26 -29.57
C VAL A 54 -31.40 19.25 -30.65
N GLU A 55 -32.16 20.32 -30.77
CA GLU A 55 -31.82 21.50 -31.59
C GLU A 55 -30.40 21.97 -31.24
N PRO A 56 -29.62 22.50 -32.20
CA PRO A 56 -28.27 22.96 -31.91
C PRO A 56 -28.36 24.22 -31.04
N SER A 57 -28.29 24.02 -29.71
CA SER A 57 -27.99 25.11 -28.79
C SER A 57 -26.57 25.58 -29.14
N THR A 58 -26.43 26.89 -29.36
CA THR A 58 -25.14 27.58 -29.48
C THR A 58 -24.26 27.15 -28.31
N THR A 59 -23.35 26.23 -28.56
CA THR A 59 -22.32 25.82 -27.59
C THR A 59 -21.45 27.05 -27.34
N SER A 60 -21.69 27.74 -26.22
CA SER A 60 -20.68 28.64 -25.67
C SER A 60 -19.44 27.76 -25.51
N ASP A 61 -18.37 28.13 -26.21
CA ASP A 61 -17.07 27.47 -26.04
C ASP A 61 -16.67 27.54 -24.57
N VAL A 62 -16.88 26.43 -23.84
CA VAL A 62 -16.46 26.33 -22.45
C VAL A 62 -14.94 26.39 -22.46
N ALA A 63 -14.37 27.43 -21.87
CA ALA A 63 -12.93 27.63 -21.81
C ALA A 63 -12.27 26.41 -21.15
N ARG A 64 -11.40 25.72 -21.89
CA ARG A 64 -10.65 24.57 -21.38
C ARG A 64 -9.58 25.04 -20.40
N GLN A 65 -9.52 24.40 -19.24
CA GLN A 65 -8.46 24.59 -18.27
C GLN A 65 -7.11 24.16 -18.90
N SER A 66 -6.09 24.99 -18.81
CA SER A 66 -4.74 24.59 -19.23
C SER A 66 -4.11 23.64 -18.21
N LEU A 67 -3.13 22.85 -18.63
CA LEU A 67 -2.37 22.00 -17.70
C LEU A 67 -1.59 22.83 -16.67
N ASP A 68 -1.18 24.05 -17.02
CA ASP A 68 -0.46 24.96 -16.13
C ASP A 68 -1.41 25.63 -15.10
N ASP A 69 -2.72 25.60 -15.37
CA ASP A 69 -3.76 26.10 -14.46
C ASP A 69 -4.39 25.01 -13.59
N ALA A 70 -3.82 23.82 -13.54
CA ALA A 70 -4.20 22.73 -12.66
C ALA A 70 -3.02 22.34 -11.79
N TRP A 71 -3.14 22.57 -10.50
CA TRP A 71 -2.13 22.18 -9.52
C TRP A 71 -2.52 20.88 -8.82
N TRP A 72 -1.54 20.06 -8.51
CA TRP A 72 -1.74 18.69 -8.06
C TRP A 72 -0.75 18.33 -6.94
N THR A 73 -1.25 17.98 -5.78
CA THR A 73 -0.47 17.31 -4.74
C THR A 73 -0.32 15.83 -5.09
N GLY A 74 -1.42 15.17 -5.36
CA GLY A 74 -1.50 13.75 -5.68
C GLY A 74 -2.51 13.02 -4.82
N PRO A 75 -2.96 11.82 -5.23
CA PRO A 75 -3.86 10.97 -4.47
C PRO A 75 -3.10 10.24 -3.36
N ILE A 76 -3.84 9.51 -2.49
CA ILE A 76 -3.25 8.81 -1.34
C ILE A 76 -2.36 7.65 -1.76
N VAL A 77 -2.73 6.91 -2.84
CA VAL A 77 -2.13 5.61 -3.16
C VAL A 77 -1.33 5.63 -4.45
N ALA A 78 -1.91 6.16 -5.54
CA ALA A 78 -1.29 6.06 -6.85
C ALA A 78 -0.18 7.09 -7.05
N ALA A 79 1.07 6.64 -7.05
CA ALA A 79 2.22 7.50 -7.37
C ALA A 79 2.15 8.06 -8.80
N GLY A 80 2.76 9.23 -9.03
CA GLY A 80 2.78 9.90 -10.31
C GLY A 80 3.73 9.24 -11.31
N ALA A 81 3.31 9.12 -12.59
CA ALA A 81 4.18 8.66 -13.66
C ALA A 81 5.13 9.76 -14.18
N GLY A 82 4.96 11.01 -13.77
CA GLY A 82 5.89 12.11 -14.09
C GLY A 82 7.19 11.97 -13.31
N THR A 83 8.31 12.37 -13.92
CA THR A 83 9.59 12.50 -13.24
C THR A 83 9.79 13.95 -12.77
N MET A 84 10.55 14.12 -11.68
CA MET A 84 10.96 15.45 -11.23
C MET A 84 11.84 16.13 -12.30
N PRO A 85 11.62 17.43 -12.57
CA PRO A 85 12.53 18.17 -13.45
C PRO A 85 13.96 18.14 -12.89
N GLN A 86 14.95 18.21 -13.78
CA GLN A 86 16.35 18.18 -13.37
C GLN A 86 16.67 19.26 -12.33
N GLY A 87 17.34 18.87 -11.25
CA GLY A 87 17.76 19.74 -10.16
C GLY A 87 16.67 20.06 -9.13
N HIS A 88 15.43 19.66 -9.34
CA HIS A 88 14.35 19.85 -8.36
C HIS A 88 14.29 18.71 -7.34
N VAL A 89 13.84 19.07 -6.14
CA VAL A 89 13.61 18.14 -5.04
C VAL A 89 12.13 18.19 -4.64
N LEU A 90 11.51 17.02 -4.49
CA LEU A 90 10.23 16.88 -3.81
C LEU A 90 10.48 16.32 -2.41
N VAL A 91 9.87 16.93 -1.40
CA VAL A 91 9.74 16.35 -0.06
C VAL A 91 8.26 16.26 0.28
N GLU A 92 7.79 15.02 0.52
CA GLU A 92 6.38 14.76 0.75
C GLU A 92 6.18 13.82 1.95
N PRO A 93 6.15 14.36 3.19
CA PRO A 93 5.83 13.61 4.38
C PRO A 93 4.34 13.27 4.42
N TYR A 94 4.05 11.99 4.70
CA TYR A 94 2.75 11.46 5.07
C TYR A 94 2.73 11.16 6.56
N VAL A 95 1.60 11.44 7.22
CA VAL A 95 1.27 10.94 8.54
C VAL A 95 -0.08 10.23 8.45
N TYR A 96 -0.19 9.07 9.10
CA TYR A 96 -1.38 8.23 9.01
C TYR A 96 -1.58 7.42 10.27
N ASP A 97 -2.81 6.92 10.44
CA ASP A 97 -3.18 5.99 11.49
C ASP A 97 -3.87 4.77 10.86
N VAL A 98 -3.28 3.59 11.03
CA VAL A 98 -3.83 2.32 10.53
C VAL A 98 -4.72 1.72 11.61
N ILE A 99 -6.00 2.04 11.57
CA ILE A 99 -7.00 1.54 12.52
C ILE A 99 -7.42 0.14 12.09
N ARG A 100 -7.08 -0.86 12.89
CA ARG A 100 -7.52 -2.25 12.75
C ARG A 100 -8.52 -2.59 13.83
N GLN A 101 -9.71 -3.02 13.46
CA GLN A 101 -10.74 -3.53 14.38
C GLN A 101 -11.51 -4.73 13.82
N ASP A 102 -11.17 -5.14 12.59
CA ASP A 102 -11.73 -6.29 11.91
C ASP A 102 -10.68 -7.01 11.07
N ARG A 103 -10.97 -8.26 10.72
CA ARG A 103 -10.19 -9.06 9.76
C ARG A 103 -11.12 -9.80 8.80
N PHE A 104 -10.63 -10.06 7.60
CA PHE A 104 -11.23 -11.01 6.67
C PHE A 104 -10.58 -12.38 6.87
N ASP A 105 -11.40 -13.41 7.03
CA ASP A 105 -10.93 -14.79 7.16
C ASP A 105 -10.55 -15.43 5.80
N THR A 106 -10.30 -16.74 5.81
CA THR A 106 -9.96 -17.50 4.61
C THR A 106 -11.11 -17.66 3.61
N ASN A 107 -12.35 -17.36 4.00
CA ASN A 107 -13.52 -17.34 3.12
C ASN A 107 -13.85 -15.93 2.62
N GLY A 108 -13.25 -14.90 3.23
CA GLY A 108 -13.54 -13.48 2.98
C GLY A 108 -14.63 -12.92 3.90
N ASP A 109 -15.05 -13.68 4.92
CA ASP A 109 -15.99 -13.21 5.93
C ASP A 109 -15.30 -12.27 6.91
N ARG A 110 -15.99 -11.20 7.31
CA ARG A 110 -15.45 -10.15 8.18
C ARG A 110 -15.77 -10.47 9.65
N HIS A 111 -14.74 -10.49 10.48
CA HIS A 111 -14.81 -10.74 11.91
C HIS A 111 -14.16 -9.61 12.71
N ALA A 112 -14.80 -9.21 13.81
CA ALA A 112 -14.22 -8.26 14.75
C ALA A 112 -12.97 -8.85 15.43
N VAL A 113 -11.96 -8.02 15.62
CA VAL A 113 -10.74 -8.33 16.38
C VAL A 113 -10.46 -7.20 17.37
N PRO A 114 -9.64 -7.43 18.41
CA PRO A 114 -9.18 -6.35 19.28
C PRO A 114 -8.60 -5.18 18.47
N ARG A 115 -8.98 -3.97 18.86
CA ARG A 115 -8.53 -2.76 18.15
C ARG A 115 -7.02 -2.58 18.31
N SER A 116 -6.36 -2.17 17.25
CA SER A 116 -5.02 -1.60 17.32
C SER A 116 -4.93 -0.40 16.39
N ASP A 117 -4.23 0.63 16.83
CA ASP A 117 -3.96 1.85 16.08
C ASP A 117 -2.47 1.88 15.74
N GLY A 118 -2.14 1.94 14.46
CA GLY A 118 -0.77 1.97 13.94
C GLY A 118 -0.43 3.34 13.40
N PHE A 119 0.07 4.24 14.26
CA PHE A 119 0.54 5.55 13.83
C PHE A 119 1.81 5.42 13.01
N GLY A 120 1.84 6.05 11.86
CA GLY A 120 2.97 5.95 10.96
C GLY A 120 3.26 7.23 10.21
N SER A 121 4.48 7.28 9.69
CA SER A 121 4.94 8.30 8.77
C SER A 121 5.80 7.63 7.70
N LEU A 122 5.61 8.02 6.46
CA LEU A 122 6.56 7.79 5.38
C LEU A 122 6.82 9.13 4.69
N THR A 123 8.03 9.32 4.18
CA THR A 123 8.38 10.56 3.48
C THR A 123 9.00 10.25 2.14
N TYR A 124 8.37 10.70 1.05
CA TYR A 124 9.04 10.70 -0.25
C TYR A 124 10.04 11.86 -0.31
N ILE A 125 11.30 11.54 -0.60
CA ILE A 125 12.35 12.51 -0.91
C ILE A 125 12.83 12.15 -2.31
N LEU A 126 12.39 12.90 -3.32
CA LEU A 126 12.65 12.61 -4.73
C LEU A 126 13.49 13.72 -5.35
N TYR A 127 14.54 13.34 -6.08
CA TYR A 127 15.45 14.26 -6.78
C TYR A 127 15.46 14.01 -8.28
N GLY A 128 15.23 15.04 -9.06
CA GLY A 128 15.37 15.02 -10.52
C GLY A 128 16.83 15.00 -10.94
N VAL A 129 17.38 13.82 -11.22
CA VAL A 129 18.75 13.65 -11.70
C VAL A 129 18.86 14.15 -13.16
N THR A 130 17.85 13.83 -13.95
CA THR A 130 17.61 14.37 -15.29
C THR A 130 16.11 14.56 -15.48
N ASP A 131 15.68 15.25 -16.54
CA ASP A 131 14.24 15.38 -16.85
C ASP A 131 13.52 14.03 -17.05
N ARG A 132 14.26 12.95 -17.27
CA ARG A 132 13.71 11.60 -17.47
C ARG A 132 14.00 10.62 -16.35
N PHE A 133 14.85 10.99 -15.40
CA PHE A 133 15.23 10.09 -14.31
C PHE A 133 15.16 10.79 -12.96
N THR A 134 14.39 10.20 -12.04
CA THR A 134 14.25 10.62 -10.66
C THR A 134 14.82 9.55 -9.75
N ALA A 135 15.70 9.93 -8.82
CA ALA A 135 16.12 9.12 -7.71
C ALA A 135 15.30 9.46 -6.47
N GLY A 136 15.06 8.49 -5.60
CA GLY A 136 14.23 8.66 -4.41
C GLY A 136 14.74 7.91 -3.20
N LEU A 137 14.39 8.45 -2.03
CA LEU A 137 14.62 7.87 -0.72
C LEU A 137 13.29 7.94 0.05
N ILE A 138 12.88 6.83 0.67
CA ILE A 138 11.58 6.74 1.37
C ILE A 138 11.81 6.13 2.76
N PRO A 139 12.17 6.94 3.77
CA PRO A 139 12.21 6.51 5.17
C PRO A 139 10.79 6.32 5.71
N THR A 140 10.65 5.36 6.65
CA THR A 140 9.40 5.06 7.36
C THR A 140 9.62 5.04 8.86
N PHE A 141 8.59 5.47 9.60
CA PHE A 141 8.56 5.45 11.06
C PHE A 141 7.17 5.04 11.53
N GLY A 142 7.07 4.45 12.71
CA GLY A 142 5.78 4.08 13.26
C GLY A 142 5.78 3.80 14.75
N TYR A 143 4.56 3.68 15.28
CA TYR A 143 4.25 3.32 16.65
C TYR A 143 2.93 2.56 16.67
N THR A 144 2.84 1.46 17.38
CA THR A 144 1.60 0.69 17.55
C THR A 144 1.07 0.88 18.96
N ASP A 145 -0.20 1.31 19.06
CA ASP A 145 -1.03 1.32 20.26
C ASP A 145 -2.00 0.12 20.15
N ALA A 146 -1.87 -0.83 21.05
CA ALA A 146 -2.63 -2.07 21.04
C ALA A 146 -3.57 -2.15 22.23
N SER A 147 -4.86 -2.44 22.00
CA SER A 147 -5.82 -2.65 23.10
C SER A 147 -5.55 -3.93 23.90
N GLU A 148 -4.79 -4.86 23.33
CA GLU A 148 -4.36 -6.10 23.99
C GLU A 148 -2.88 -6.35 23.70
N GLY A 149 -2.12 -6.78 24.71
CA GLY A 149 -0.69 -6.96 24.63
C GLY A 149 0.10 -5.73 25.06
N SER A 150 1.31 -5.58 24.56
CA SER A 150 2.18 -4.41 24.81
C SER A 150 2.18 -3.47 23.61
N ASP A 151 2.14 -2.19 23.87
CA ASP A 151 2.40 -1.17 22.87
C ASP A 151 3.85 -1.23 22.39
N SER A 152 4.15 -0.49 21.30
CA SER A 152 5.54 -0.21 20.96
C SER A 152 6.24 0.53 22.10
N SER A 153 7.50 0.17 22.38
CA SER A 153 8.29 0.80 23.45
C SER A 153 8.63 2.27 23.16
N GLY A 154 8.41 2.71 21.91
CA GLY A 154 8.62 4.07 21.41
C GLY A 154 8.40 4.12 19.90
N VAL A 155 8.72 5.26 19.29
CA VAL A 155 8.69 5.39 17.81
C VAL A 155 9.79 4.51 17.22
N GLN A 156 9.41 3.63 16.32
CA GLN A 156 10.28 2.67 15.65
C GLN A 156 10.63 3.15 14.24
N THR A 157 11.81 2.82 13.77
CA THR A 157 12.19 2.98 12.36
C THR A 157 11.74 1.74 11.58
N GLY A 158 11.13 1.95 10.41
CA GLY A 158 10.86 0.87 9.47
C GLY A 158 11.97 0.67 8.46
N ASP A 159 11.69 -0.14 7.46
CA ASP A 159 12.62 -0.39 6.37
C ASP A 159 12.75 0.85 5.47
N LEU A 160 13.98 1.12 4.99
CA LEU A 160 14.29 2.22 4.11
C LEU A 160 14.20 1.79 2.66
N THR A 161 13.41 2.51 1.83
CA THR A 161 13.31 2.22 0.40
C THR A 161 14.10 3.24 -0.43
N LEU A 162 14.94 2.72 -1.33
CA LEU A 162 15.59 3.47 -2.41
C LEU A 162 14.76 3.31 -3.68
N GLN A 163 14.62 4.38 -4.49
CA GLN A 163 13.82 4.38 -5.71
C GLN A 163 14.58 4.96 -6.89
N GLY A 164 14.45 4.31 -8.03
CA GLY A 164 14.79 4.87 -9.34
C GLY A 164 13.55 4.86 -10.24
N GLN A 165 13.18 6.02 -10.82
CA GLN A 165 12.07 6.14 -11.76
C GLN A 165 12.55 6.70 -13.09
N TYR A 166 12.31 5.96 -14.17
CA TYR A 166 12.67 6.38 -15.53
C TYR A 166 11.44 6.56 -16.41
N ARG A 167 11.24 7.79 -16.94
CA ARG A 167 10.11 8.11 -17.80
C ARG A 167 10.33 7.65 -19.24
N LEU A 168 9.50 6.72 -19.67
CA LEU A 168 9.50 6.13 -21.02
C LEU A 168 8.81 7.06 -22.03
N SER A 169 7.63 7.58 -21.67
CA SER A 169 6.84 8.51 -22.50
C SER A 169 6.34 9.70 -21.68
N LYS A 170 5.98 10.80 -22.33
CA LYS A 170 5.39 11.98 -21.72
C LYS A 170 4.10 12.34 -22.48
N PHE A 171 3.01 12.48 -21.75
CA PHE A 171 1.75 13.01 -22.29
C PHE A 171 1.97 14.38 -22.91
N ARG A 172 1.31 14.60 -24.04
CA ARG A 172 1.21 15.91 -24.72
C ARG A 172 -0.24 16.15 -25.07
N GLU A 173 -0.70 17.37 -24.94
CA GLU A 173 -2.05 17.73 -25.32
C GLU A 173 -2.29 17.38 -26.81
N GLY A 174 -3.47 16.81 -27.09
CA GLY A 174 -3.80 16.29 -28.43
C GLY A 174 -3.22 14.92 -28.76
N SER A 175 -2.42 14.32 -27.86
CA SER A 175 -1.88 12.97 -28.03
C SER A 175 -2.68 11.94 -27.24
N HIS A 176 -2.77 10.70 -27.76
CA HIS A 176 -3.32 9.54 -27.03
C HIS A 176 -2.25 8.80 -26.23
N VAL A 177 -0.99 9.26 -26.24
CA VAL A 177 0.11 8.61 -25.52
C VAL A 177 0.11 9.09 -24.07
N PRO A 178 -0.03 8.19 -23.08
CA PRO A 178 0.07 8.54 -21.66
C PRO A 178 1.53 8.88 -21.27
N THR A 179 1.71 9.54 -20.14
CA THR A 179 3.00 9.50 -19.43
C THR A 179 3.16 8.12 -18.84
N VAL A 180 4.26 7.44 -19.14
CA VAL A 180 4.60 6.11 -18.61
C VAL A 180 5.99 6.15 -18.03
N SER A 181 6.18 5.55 -16.85
CA SER A 181 7.48 5.38 -16.20
C SER A 181 7.66 3.95 -15.70
N LEU A 182 8.87 3.44 -15.89
CA LEU A 182 9.38 2.25 -15.20
C LEU A 182 9.98 2.69 -13.87
N VAL A 183 9.66 1.97 -12.80
CA VAL A 183 10.16 2.22 -11.45
C VAL A 183 10.81 0.96 -10.92
N LEU A 184 11.99 1.12 -10.33
CA LEU A 184 12.70 0.11 -9.57
C LEU A 184 12.88 0.64 -8.15
N GLN A 185 12.53 -0.19 -7.17
CA GLN A 185 12.75 0.13 -5.76
C GLN A 185 13.50 -1.03 -5.11
N GLU A 186 14.35 -0.69 -4.15
CA GLU A 186 15.00 -1.64 -3.26
C GLU A 186 14.73 -1.22 -1.83
N THR A 187 14.02 -2.07 -1.08
CA THR A 187 13.76 -1.87 0.34
C THR A 187 14.82 -2.59 1.14
N LEU A 188 15.54 -1.83 1.96
CA LEU A 188 16.63 -2.28 2.80
C LEU A 188 16.09 -2.66 4.18
N PRO A 189 16.48 -3.80 4.79
CA PRO A 189 16.00 -4.25 6.10
C PRO A 189 16.66 -3.45 7.23
N THR A 190 16.26 -2.21 7.40
CA THR A 190 16.79 -1.30 8.42
C THR A 190 15.94 -1.24 9.68
N GLY A 191 14.69 -1.70 9.59
CA GLY A 191 13.77 -1.78 10.72
C GLY A 191 13.98 -3.07 11.53
N LYS A 192 13.61 -3.01 12.81
CA LYS A 192 13.65 -4.18 13.68
C LYS A 192 12.56 -5.17 13.28
N TYR A 193 12.83 -6.47 13.21
CA TYR A 193 11.90 -7.49 12.76
C TYR A 193 11.87 -8.76 13.62
N ASP A 194 12.94 -9.05 14.36
CA ASP A 194 13.09 -10.22 15.24
C ASP A 194 13.73 -9.84 16.58
N GLU A 195 13.97 -10.81 17.46
CA GLU A 195 14.43 -10.60 18.85
C GLU A 195 13.60 -9.51 19.58
N LEU A 196 12.27 -9.47 19.31
CA LEU A 196 11.39 -8.44 19.85
C LEU A 196 11.06 -8.63 21.34
N GLY A 197 11.24 -9.84 21.86
CA GLY A 197 11.06 -10.19 23.28
C GLY A 197 9.67 -9.80 23.79
N ALA A 198 9.61 -8.98 24.85
CA ALA A 198 8.36 -8.56 25.48
C ALA A 198 7.59 -7.47 24.68
N HIS A 199 8.18 -6.91 23.64
CA HIS A 199 7.60 -5.84 22.82
C HIS A 199 7.45 -6.25 21.35
N PRO A 200 6.56 -7.21 21.02
CA PRO A 200 6.38 -7.67 19.64
C PRO A 200 5.93 -6.55 18.69
N ASN A 201 5.32 -5.48 19.22
CA ASN A 201 4.91 -4.30 18.46
C ASN A 201 6.05 -3.30 18.17
N ASP A 202 7.30 -3.60 18.53
CA ASP A 202 8.50 -2.88 18.08
C ASP A 202 8.98 -3.32 16.68
N GLY A 203 8.40 -4.39 16.14
CA GLY A 203 8.73 -4.90 14.81
C GLY A 203 8.14 -4.04 13.69
N PHE A 204 8.94 -3.17 13.10
CA PHE A 204 8.59 -2.30 11.97
C PHE A 204 9.39 -2.58 10.69
N GLY A 205 10.30 -3.54 10.72
CA GLY A 205 11.03 -4.05 9.56
C GLY A 205 10.53 -5.42 9.11
N SER A 206 10.94 -5.83 7.92
CA SER A 206 10.73 -7.18 7.39
C SER A 206 11.93 -8.09 7.58
N GLY A 207 13.12 -7.52 7.83
CA GLY A 207 14.40 -8.24 7.82
C GLY A 207 14.87 -8.63 6.42
N ALA A 208 13.99 -8.56 5.41
CA ALA A 208 14.27 -9.00 4.05
C ALA A 208 14.62 -7.83 3.13
N TYR A 209 15.62 -8.03 2.27
CA TYR A 209 15.76 -7.19 1.08
C TYR A 209 14.59 -7.46 0.15
N THR A 210 13.95 -6.38 -0.34
CA THR A 210 12.78 -6.50 -1.22
C THR A 210 12.94 -5.63 -2.46
N THR A 211 13.08 -6.29 -3.61
CA THR A 211 13.14 -5.62 -4.92
C THR A 211 11.75 -5.46 -5.50
N THR A 212 11.34 -4.23 -5.83
CA THR A 212 10.05 -3.93 -6.47
C THR A 212 10.26 -3.38 -7.88
N ILE A 213 9.57 -3.97 -8.85
CA ILE A 213 9.47 -3.46 -10.22
C ILE A 213 8.06 -2.94 -10.44
N ALA A 214 7.92 -1.71 -10.93
CA ALA A 214 6.62 -1.10 -11.16
C ALA A 214 6.53 -0.37 -12.50
N LEU A 215 5.30 -0.33 -13.04
CA LEU A 215 4.95 0.49 -14.19
C LEU A 215 3.89 1.48 -13.75
N TYR A 216 4.18 2.77 -13.90
CA TYR A 216 3.27 3.87 -13.61
C TYR A 216 2.78 4.49 -14.90
N SER A 217 1.48 4.75 -14.99
CA SER A 217 0.86 5.40 -16.14
C SER A 217 -0.03 6.56 -15.69
N GLN A 218 -0.05 7.64 -16.46
CA GLN A 218 -0.84 8.83 -16.16
C GLN A 218 -1.36 9.47 -17.44
N TYR A 219 -2.65 9.86 -17.44
CA TYR A 219 -3.30 10.49 -18.58
C TYR A 219 -4.23 11.63 -18.12
N TYR A 220 -4.54 12.55 -19.02
CA TYR A 220 -5.40 13.71 -18.76
C TYR A 220 -6.57 13.74 -19.73
N PHE A 221 -7.77 13.92 -19.20
CA PHE A 221 -9.01 14.12 -19.95
C PHE A 221 -9.56 15.49 -19.64
N TRP A 222 -10.16 16.14 -20.63
CA TRP A 222 -10.96 17.34 -20.42
C TRP A 222 -12.43 16.95 -20.36
N MET A 223 -13.04 17.24 -19.24
CA MET A 223 -14.46 17.01 -19.01
C MET A 223 -15.30 18.01 -19.81
N PRO A 224 -16.63 17.74 -20.04
CA PRO A 224 -17.49 18.65 -20.81
C PRO A 224 -17.54 20.09 -20.27
N ASN A 225 -17.29 20.30 -18.99
CA ASN A 225 -17.21 21.62 -18.36
C ASN A 225 -15.81 22.27 -18.46
N GLY A 226 -14.93 21.75 -19.29
CA GLY A 226 -13.57 22.24 -19.52
C GLY A 226 -12.55 21.92 -18.43
N ARG A 227 -12.96 21.29 -17.31
CA ARG A 227 -12.07 20.92 -16.22
C ARG A 227 -11.27 19.66 -16.56
N ILE A 228 -10.08 19.52 -15.95
CA ILE A 228 -9.20 18.37 -16.14
C ILE A 228 -9.55 17.26 -15.15
N LEU A 229 -9.67 16.04 -15.67
CA LEU A 229 -9.61 14.78 -14.95
C LEU A 229 -8.27 14.11 -15.24
N ARG A 230 -7.40 14.01 -14.23
CA ARG A 230 -6.16 13.24 -14.30
C ARG A 230 -6.42 11.82 -13.85
N THR A 231 -5.99 10.85 -14.61
CA THR A 231 -6.08 9.43 -14.23
C THR A 231 -4.70 8.83 -14.09
N ARG A 232 -4.52 7.94 -13.14
CA ARG A 232 -3.33 7.13 -12.97
C ARG A 232 -3.70 5.66 -12.93
N PHE A 233 -2.83 4.84 -13.46
CA PHE A 233 -2.91 3.38 -13.35
C PHE A 233 -1.52 2.83 -13.14
N ASN A 234 -1.31 2.17 -12.00
CA ASN A 234 -0.01 1.64 -11.60
C ASN A 234 -0.13 0.15 -11.29
N VAL A 235 0.89 -0.59 -11.68
CA VAL A 235 1.07 -1.99 -11.31
C VAL A 235 2.49 -2.20 -10.80
N SER A 236 2.66 -3.05 -9.81
CA SER A 236 3.98 -3.35 -9.24
C SER A 236 4.13 -4.80 -8.80
N GLN A 237 5.36 -5.32 -8.79
CA GLN A 237 5.80 -6.61 -8.26
C GLN A 237 7.00 -6.41 -7.36
N ALA A 238 6.97 -6.81 -6.07
CA ALA A 238 8.16 -6.96 -5.25
C ALA A 238 8.41 -8.44 -4.97
N PHE A 239 9.66 -8.71 -4.82
CA PHE A 239 10.23 -10.01 -4.53
C PHE A 239 11.08 -9.86 -3.27
N SER A 240 10.77 -10.66 -2.25
CA SER A 240 11.50 -10.61 -0.98
C SER A 240 12.43 -11.80 -0.86
N ASN A 241 13.62 -11.56 -0.33
CA ASN A 241 14.58 -12.62 -0.02
C ASN A 241 14.17 -13.35 1.28
N THR A 242 14.66 -14.58 1.44
CA THR A 242 14.62 -15.31 2.72
C THR A 242 15.45 -14.57 3.76
N VAL A 243 15.01 -14.61 5.02
CA VAL A 243 15.64 -13.95 6.17
C VAL A 243 15.76 -14.93 7.33
N ASP A 244 16.89 -14.87 8.04
CA ASP A 244 17.08 -15.57 9.30
C ASP A 244 16.20 -14.92 10.37
N VAL A 245 15.63 -15.72 11.27
CA VAL A 245 14.71 -15.25 12.32
C VAL A 245 15.09 -15.91 13.65
N GLU A 246 15.24 -15.09 14.69
CA GLU A 246 15.53 -15.54 16.04
C GLU A 246 14.53 -14.92 17.04
N GLY A 247 13.99 -15.74 17.95
CA GLY A 247 13.07 -15.30 19.01
C GLY A 247 11.72 -14.80 18.48
N VAL A 248 11.12 -13.88 19.24
CA VAL A 248 9.85 -13.23 18.87
C VAL A 248 10.08 -12.32 17.67
N SER A 249 9.26 -12.48 16.62
CA SER A 249 9.43 -11.74 15.38
C SER A 249 8.12 -11.26 14.77
N VAL A 250 8.21 -10.40 13.76
CA VAL A 250 7.07 -9.97 12.92
C VAL A 250 6.41 -11.13 12.16
N TYR A 251 7.06 -12.27 12.09
CA TYR A 251 6.55 -13.49 11.47
C TYR A 251 5.76 -14.38 12.45
N GLY A 252 5.50 -13.89 13.68
CA GLY A 252 4.69 -14.59 14.69
C GLY A 252 5.42 -15.74 15.38
N THR A 253 6.73 -15.75 15.42
CA THR A 253 7.54 -16.74 16.11
C THR A 253 7.61 -16.47 17.61
N GLY A 254 7.91 -17.51 18.40
CA GLY A 254 8.05 -17.44 19.86
C GLY A 254 9.52 -17.20 20.29
N ASP A 255 9.70 -17.00 21.60
CA ASP A 255 10.98 -16.67 22.23
C ASP A 255 12.11 -17.70 21.97
N GLY A 256 11.75 -18.99 21.83
CA GLY A 256 12.67 -20.08 21.58
C GLY A 256 12.92 -20.38 20.11
N PHE A 257 12.36 -19.60 19.20
CA PHE A 257 12.44 -19.88 17.77
C PHE A 257 13.81 -19.56 17.20
N ARG A 258 14.28 -20.45 16.30
CA ARG A 258 15.44 -20.24 15.42
C ARG A 258 15.16 -20.88 14.07
N GLY A 259 15.30 -20.11 13.02
CA GLY A 259 15.01 -20.60 11.66
C GLY A 259 15.02 -19.49 10.63
N GLU A 260 14.21 -19.69 9.61
CA GLU A 260 14.12 -18.77 8.48
C GLU A 260 12.65 -18.41 8.20
N ALA A 261 12.42 -17.18 7.74
CA ALA A 261 11.17 -16.77 7.12
C ALA A 261 11.40 -16.42 5.64
N ARG A 262 10.48 -16.83 4.79
CA ARG A 262 10.44 -16.42 3.40
C ARG A 262 9.15 -15.64 3.19
N PRO A 263 9.21 -14.29 3.19
CA PRO A 263 8.06 -13.45 2.92
C PRO A 263 7.50 -13.74 1.52
N GLY A 264 6.19 -13.78 1.42
CA GLY A 264 5.52 -13.97 0.13
C GLY A 264 5.73 -12.79 -0.79
N ASP A 265 5.83 -13.05 -2.08
CA ASP A 265 5.78 -12.00 -3.09
C ASP A 265 4.43 -11.29 -3.04
N VAL A 266 4.41 -9.97 -3.28
CA VAL A 266 3.17 -9.20 -3.12
C VAL A 266 2.80 -8.42 -4.39
N PHE A 267 1.58 -8.48 -4.97
CA PHE A 267 1.04 -7.75 -6.13
C PHE A 267 0.25 -6.51 -5.73
N THR A 268 0.49 -5.40 -6.43
CA THR A 268 -0.42 -4.26 -6.34
C THR A 268 -0.81 -3.73 -7.70
N ALA A 269 -2.10 -3.49 -7.87
CA ALA A 269 -2.64 -2.66 -8.92
C ALA A 269 -3.44 -1.53 -8.27
N ASN A 270 -3.22 -0.31 -8.71
CA ASN A 270 -4.03 0.82 -8.27
C ASN A 270 -4.44 1.70 -9.45
N SER A 271 -5.59 2.36 -9.29
CA SER A 271 -6.09 3.34 -10.24
C SER A 271 -6.56 4.57 -9.47
N SER A 272 -6.19 5.75 -9.92
CA SER A 272 -6.60 7.01 -9.32
C SER A 272 -7.28 7.92 -10.33
N TRP A 273 -8.25 8.68 -9.81
CA TRP A 273 -9.05 9.63 -10.55
C TRP A 273 -9.05 10.95 -9.79
N GLU A 274 -8.38 11.97 -10.35
CA GLU A 274 -8.17 13.26 -9.73
C GLU A 274 -8.88 14.33 -10.56
N TYR A 275 -9.94 14.91 -10.00
CA TYR A 275 -10.75 15.92 -10.65
C TYR A 275 -10.39 17.32 -10.16
N SER A 276 -9.90 18.17 -11.07
CA SER A 276 -9.58 19.57 -10.79
C SER A 276 -10.85 20.40 -10.65
N ILE A 277 -11.36 20.58 -9.43
CA ILE A 277 -12.55 21.38 -9.13
C ILE A 277 -12.27 22.87 -9.43
N THR A 278 -11.12 23.35 -8.98
CA THR A 278 -10.57 24.68 -9.27
C THR A 278 -9.09 24.55 -9.55
N ARG A 279 -8.37 25.64 -9.74
CA ARG A 279 -6.90 25.63 -9.82
C ARG A 279 -6.25 25.03 -8.57
N ASN A 280 -6.84 25.29 -7.39
CA ASN A 280 -6.29 24.96 -6.09
C ASN A 280 -6.88 23.67 -5.50
N TRP A 281 -8.16 23.41 -5.75
CA TRP A 281 -8.89 22.29 -5.16
C TRP A 281 -9.01 21.13 -6.14
N VAL A 282 -8.61 19.95 -5.68
CA VAL A 282 -8.74 18.68 -6.40
C VAL A 282 -9.45 17.67 -5.50
N PHE A 283 -10.39 16.94 -6.08
CA PHE A 283 -10.93 15.73 -5.47
C PHE A 283 -10.23 14.53 -6.08
N ALA A 284 -9.72 13.64 -5.24
CA ALA A 284 -9.05 12.41 -5.64
C ALA A 284 -9.81 11.18 -5.12
N LEU A 285 -9.81 10.12 -5.91
CA LEU A 285 -10.34 8.81 -5.54
C LEU A 285 -9.41 7.73 -6.06
N ASP A 286 -8.82 6.97 -5.15
CA ASP A 286 -8.04 5.79 -5.48
C ASP A 286 -8.84 4.51 -5.30
N PHE A 287 -8.54 3.55 -6.16
CA PHE A 287 -8.88 2.14 -6.01
C PHE A 287 -7.58 1.35 -5.91
N VAL A 288 -7.49 0.45 -4.95
CA VAL A 288 -6.30 -0.37 -4.75
C VAL A 288 -6.69 -1.84 -4.59
N TYR A 289 -5.99 -2.68 -5.34
CA TYR A 289 -6.01 -4.13 -5.18
C TYR A 289 -4.61 -4.60 -4.80
N GLN A 290 -4.52 -5.48 -3.81
CA GLN A 290 -3.28 -6.11 -3.39
C GLN A 290 -3.49 -7.61 -3.22
N HIS A 291 -2.51 -8.39 -3.64
CA HIS A 291 -2.42 -9.82 -3.41
C HIS A 291 -1.06 -10.15 -2.81
N ASP A 292 -1.06 -10.80 -1.68
CA ASP A 292 0.13 -11.27 -0.97
C ASP A 292 0.22 -12.80 -1.16
N ALA A 293 1.32 -13.30 -1.70
CA ALA A 293 1.61 -14.74 -1.74
C ALA A 293 1.86 -15.24 -0.31
N SER A 294 1.86 -16.55 -0.13
CA SER A 294 2.09 -17.13 1.19
C SER A 294 3.49 -16.85 1.71
N THR A 295 3.56 -16.46 3.00
CA THR A 295 4.81 -16.41 3.76
C THR A 295 5.03 -17.78 4.42
N SER A 296 6.22 -18.35 4.27
CA SER A 296 6.62 -19.59 4.96
C SER A 296 7.62 -19.30 6.06
N VAL A 297 7.48 -19.99 7.21
CA VAL A 297 8.39 -19.95 8.36
C VAL A 297 8.83 -21.36 8.67
N THR A 298 10.13 -21.63 8.66
CA THR A 298 10.69 -22.95 8.89
C THR A 298 11.83 -22.87 9.89
N GLY A 299 11.88 -23.78 10.84
CA GLY A 299 12.92 -23.79 11.87
C GLY A 299 12.58 -24.71 13.03
N SER A 300 13.02 -24.33 14.21
CA SER A 300 12.67 -25.03 15.46
C SER A 300 12.37 -24.03 16.58
N ASP A 301 11.46 -24.37 17.46
CA ASP A 301 11.17 -23.63 18.69
C ASP A 301 11.59 -24.46 19.90
N ALA A 302 12.48 -23.91 20.72
CA ALA A 302 13.02 -24.55 21.92
C ALA A 302 12.35 -23.99 23.18
N THR A 303 11.16 -24.46 23.48
CA THR A 303 10.43 -24.09 24.71
C THR A 303 10.68 -25.11 25.80
N ASN A 304 11.11 -24.66 26.99
CA ASN A 304 11.39 -25.50 28.18
C ASN A 304 12.43 -26.62 27.94
N GLY A 305 13.42 -26.38 27.06
CA GLY A 305 14.50 -27.33 26.75
C GLY A 305 14.08 -28.45 25.79
N ILE A 306 12.88 -28.40 25.23
CA ILE A 306 12.39 -29.32 24.18
C ILE A 306 12.37 -28.53 22.88
N SER A 307 13.10 -28.96 21.86
CA SER A 307 13.10 -28.38 20.53
C SER A 307 12.04 -29.08 19.66
N GLU A 308 11.04 -28.33 19.19
CA GLU A 308 10.02 -28.82 18.26
C GLU A 308 10.24 -28.18 16.87
N PRO A 309 10.13 -28.94 15.79
CA PRO A 309 10.22 -28.37 14.45
C PRO A 309 8.98 -27.49 14.14
N VAL A 310 9.24 -26.32 13.55
CA VAL A 310 8.22 -25.38 13.08
C VAL A 310 8.25 -25.36 11.57
N ASN A 311 7.09 -25.53 10.95
CA ASN A 311 6.88 -25.35 9.52
C ASN A 311 5.47 -24.78 9.32
N VAL A 312 5.40 -23.49 9.09
CA VAL A 312 4.15 -22.74 8.99
C VAL A 312 4.09 -22.05 7.63
N ASP A 313 2.89 -22.04 7.06
CA ASP A 313 2.55 -21.37 5.83
C ASP A 313 1.33 -20.49 6.10
N SER A 314 1.46 -19.17 5.88
CA SER A 314 0.38 -18.21 6.18
C SER A 314 -0.84 -18.33 5.25
N GLY A 315 -0.70 -19.03 4.12
CA GLY A 315 -1.63 -18.95 3.01
C GLY A 315 -1.56 -17.59 2.29
N SER A 316 -2.09 -17.53 1.08
CA SER A 316 -2.18 -16.27 0.35
C SER A 316 -3.27 -15.37 0.90
N ALA A 317 -3.07 -14.06 0.74
CA ALA A 317 -4.04 -13.03 1.13
C ALA A 317 -4.35 -12.12 -0.05
N TRP A 318 -5.51 -11.46 -0.04
CA TRP A 318 -5.77 -10.35 -0.92
C TRP A 318 -6.69 -9.33 -0.26
N ARG A 319 -6.59 -8.07 -0.70
CA ARG A 319 -7.44 -6.98 -0.24
C ARG A 319 -7.76 -5.99 -1.36
N PHE A 320 -8.97 -5.43 -1.29
CA PHE A 320 -9.42 -4.37 -2.17
C PHE A 320 -9.88 -3.18 -1.34
N GLY A 321 -9.45 -1.99 -1.72
CA GLY A 321 -9.76 -0.77 -0.99
C GLY A 321 -10.04 0.42 -1.89
N VAL A 322 -10.61 1.44 -1.26
CA VAL A 322 -10.86 2.74 -1.84
C VAL A 322 -10.24 3.82 -0.95
N ALA A 323 -9.79 4.92 -1.57
CA ALA A 323 -9.19 6.01 -0.81
C ALA A 323 -9.63 7.37 -1.38
N PRO A 324 -10.78 7.92 -0.92
CA PRO A 324 -11.16 9.29 -1.22
C PRO A 324 -10.25 10.29 -0.51
N ALA A 325 -9.91 11.37 -1.21
CA ALA A 325 -9.10 12.45 -0.69
C ALA A 325 -9.47 13.81 -1.29
N VAL A 326 -9.06 14.85 -0.58
CA VAL A 326 -9.14 16.23 -1.05
C VAL A 326 -7.73 16.82 -1.00
N GLU A 327 -7.32 17.45 -2.09
CA GLU A 327 -6.08 18.20 -2.20
C GLU A 327 -6.37 19.69 -2.19
N TYR A 328 -5.53 20.45 -1.49
CA TYR A 328 -5.50 21.90 -1.61
C TYR A 328 -4.09 22.37 -1.95
N ASN A 329 -3.94 22.98 -3.09
CA ASN A 329 -2.67 23.49 -3.58
C ASN A 329 -2.60 25.00 -3.36
N PHE A 330 -1.70 25.45 -2.48
CA PHE A 330 -1.45 26.87 -2.22
C PHE A 330 -0.84 27.56 -3.44
N ASN A 331 0.02 26.83 -4.14
CA ASN A 331 0.68 27.24 -5.38
C ASN A 331 1.16 25.97 -6.13
N SER A 332 1.91 26.14 -7.22
CA SER A 332 2.44 25.02 -8.02
C SER A 332 3.50 24.17 -7.31
N ARG A 333 3.97 24.57 -6.12
CA ARG A 333 5.07 23.93 -5.39
C ARG A 333 4.68 23.41 -4.02
N ILE A 334 3.60 23.93 -3.44
CA ILE A 334 3.16 23.58 -2.08
C ILE A 334 1.69 23.21 -2.13
N GLY A 335 1.40 21.99 -1.70
CA GLY A 335 0.06 21.48 -1.54
C GLY A 335 -0.08 20.62 -0.29
N VAL A 336 -1.31 20.39 0.12
CA VAL A 336 -1.69 19.48 1.19
C VAL A 336 -2.75 18.52 0.69
N LEU A 337 -2.74 17.32 1.26
CA LEU A 337 -3.68 16.24 0.99
C LEU A 337 -4.26 15.76 2.32
N ALA A 338 -5.56 15.50 2.35
CA ALA A 338 -6.21 14.80 3.47
C ALA A 338 -7.27 13.83 2.93
N GLY A 339 -7.34 12.65 3.55
CA GLY A 339 -8.31 11.64 3.17
C GLY A 339 -8.22 10.39 4.04
N ALA A 340 -8.78 9.29 3.57
CA ALA A 340 -8.71 8.02 4.25
C ALA A 340 -8.72 6.86 3.25
N ARG A 341 -7.92 5.84 3.49
CA ARG A 341 -7.99 4.56 2.78
C ARG A 341 -8.80 3.57 3.60
N TRP A 342 -9.70 2.86 2.96
CA TRP A 342 -10.51 1.81 3.55
C TRP A 342 -10.41 0.53 2.73
N PHE A 343 -9.98 -0.58 3.36
CA PHE A 343 -10.04 -1.90 2.76
C PHE A 343 -11.43 -2.51 3.00
N ALA A 344 -12.24 -2.51 1.95
CA ALA A 344 -13.66 -2.88 1.98
C ALA A 344 -13.89 -4.39 1.81
N ALA A 345 -12.97 -5.09 1.17
CA ALA A 345 -13.03 -6.52 0.93
C ALA A 345 -11.63 -7.14 0.98
N GLY A 346 -11.57 -8.42 1.32
CA GLY A 346 -10.31 -9.14 1.39
C GLY A 346 -10.50 -10.61 1.74
N LYS A 347 -9.38 -11.32 1.83
CA LYS A 347 -9.29 -12.71 2.27
C LYS A 347 -7.99 -12.88 3.04
N ASN A 348 -8.05 -13.53 4.19
CA ASN A 348 -6.89 -13.81 5.05
C ASN A 348 -6.06 -12.55 5.38
N THR A 349 -6.72 -11.42 5.63
CA THR A 349 -6.06 -10.12 5.85
C THR A 349 -6.84 -9.23 6.81
N SER A 350 -6.21 -8.18 7.34
CA SER A 350 -6.87 -7.18 8.17
C SER A 350 -7.78 -6.26 7.35
N ALA A 351 -8.97 -5.96 7.88
CA ALA A 351 -9.82 -4.89 7.40
C ALA A 351 -9.46 -3.61 8.15
N THR A 352 -8.89 -2.63 7.45
CA THR A 352 -8.39 -1.41 8.07
C THR A 352 -9.01 -0.16 7.46
N VAL A 353 -9.12 0.86 8.31
CA VAL A 353 -9.36 2.25 7.89
C VAL A 353 -8.09 3.05 8.23
N THR A 354 -7.60 3.83 7.27
CA THR A 354 -6.35 4.57 7.43
C THR A 354 -6.59 6.04 7.09
N PRO A 355 -6.98 6.90 8.06
CA PRO A 355 -6.89 8.34 7.88
C PRO A 355 -5.45 8.75 7.57
N VAL A 356 -5.30 9.70 6.65
CA VAL A 356 -3.99 10.13 6.17
C VAL A 356 -3.98 11.60 5.82
N MET A 357 -2.86 12.24 6.10
CA MET A 357 -2.53 13.61 5.66
C MET A 357 -1.13 13.62 5.07
N ALA A 358 -0.93 14.48 4.08
CA ALA A 358 0.39 14.71 3.49
C ALA A 358 0.58 16.19 3.15
N VAL A 359 1.84 16.60 3.11
CA VAL A 359 2.26 17.90 2.61
C VAL A 359 3.24 17.68 1.47
N ASN A 360 2.96 18.26 0.32
CA ASN A 360 3.83 18.20 -0.86
C ASN A 360 4.60 19.52 -0.98
N ILE A 361 5.95 19.45 -1.06
CA ILE A 361 6.81 20.63 -1.19
C ILE A 361 7.85 20.37 -2.28
N VAL A 362 7.85 21.22 -3.31
CA VAL A 362 8.83 21.17 -4.42
C VAL A 362 9.78 22.36 -4.33
N PHE A 363 11.07 22.09 -4.34
CA PHE A 363 12.18 23.05 -4.30
C PHE A 363 12.85 23.20 -5.67
#